data_ee63e0445216fd5934f7698477bc5ee2
#
_entry.id   ee63e0445216fd5934f7698477bc5ee2
#
_cell.length_a   1.000
_cell.length_b   1.000
_cell.length_c   1.000
_cell.angle_alpha   90.00
_cell.angle_beta   90.00
_cell.angle_gamma   90.00
#
_symmetry.space_group_name_H-M   'P 1'
#
loop_
_entity.id
_entity.type
_entity.pdbx_description
1 polymer ?
#
loop_
_entity_poly.entity_id
_entity_poly.type
_entity_poly.pdbx_seq_one_letter_code
_entity_poly.pdbx_strand_id
1 'polypeptide(L)'
;MIECLSRQWLLREDEAIATYMSDHAELKELAAGEVLIRQGDAETDVYFILTGRLLILVDQQEVAVRSAGQHVGEMALIDPTLPRTATNIAAEPTVVAKVSESIFAPIADANPRIWRALGSELSRRLNQQGSFLSAPNRIPHLLIRSSAETIAFAEALAAAIPSNLATVKVCTREIFAADHFPIEELEAQLRVADFAATVAPNDHRAGARTDNSDAIRDNMVFEVGLLMGALSRHRTYLLAPEGATLGIPTDLLGLSPMLYSPSAPTHAEAVSAAAEALGSIIAGMGPR
;
A
#
# COMPACT_ATOMS: atom_id res chain seq x y z
N MET A 1 36.64 8.43 -10.44
CA MET A 1 35.31 9.08 -10.51
C MET A 1 34.80 9.15 -11.91
N ILE A 2 35.54 9.75 -12.88
CA ILE A 2 35.09 9.86 -14.29
C ILE A 2 34.62 8.54 -14.88
N GLU A 3 35.41 7.46 -14.76
CA GLU A 3 35.04 6.13 -15.28
C GLU A 3 33.74 5.59 -14.65
N CYS A 4 33.50 5.83 -13.35
CA CYS A 4 32.25 5.42 -12.71
C CYS A 4 31.07 6.27 -13.14
N LEU A 5 31.26 7.56 -13.40
CA LEU A 5 30.22 8.44 -13.91
C LEU A 5 29.89 8.15 -15.39
N SER A 6 30.90 7.89 -16.22
CA SER A 6 30.67 7.55 -17.65
C SER A 6 29.87 6.23 -17.81
N ARG A 7 30.01 5.29 -16.87
CA ARG A 7 29.23 4.05 -16.84
C ARG A 7 27.79 4.23 -16.36
N GLN A 8 27.43 5.41 -15.87
CA GLN A 8 26.03 5.69 -15.48
C GLN A 8 25.14 5.64 -16.72
N TRP A 9 24.09 4.85 -16.65
CA TRP A 9 23.15 4.71 -17.76
C TRP A 9 22.58 6.07 -18.24
N LEU A 10 22.42 7.02 -17.31
CA LEU A 10 21.94 8.36 -17.59
C LEU A 10 22.86 9.14 -18.55
N LEU A 11 24.17 8.94 -18.42
CA LEU A 11 25.17 9.67 -19.20
C LEU A 11 25.52 9.00 -20.53
N ARG A 12 25.12 7.73 -20.72
CA ARG A 12 25.32 6.93 -21.94
C ARG A 12 26.74 6.98 -22.49
N GLU A 13 27.71 6.78 -21.61
CA GLU A 13 29.13 6.76 -21.93
C GLU A 13 29.66 8.09 -22.52
N ASP A 14 28.98 9.22 -22.29
CA ASP A 14 29.46 10.53 -22.71
C ASP A 14 30.58 11.00 -21.76
N GLU A 15 31.82 10.81 -22.19
CA GLU A 15 32.99 11.09 -21.37
C GLU A 15 33.16 12.58 -21.09
N ALA A 16 32.75 13.46 -22.01
CA ALA A 16 32.84 14.91 -21.81
C ALA A 16 31.89 15.37 -20.67
N ILE A 17 30.65 14.86 -20.67
CA ILE A 17 29.69 15.15 -19.62
C ILE A 17 30.15 14.55 -18.29
N ALA A 18 30.61 13.30 -18.30
CA ALA A 18 31.13 12.63 -17.11
C ALA A 18 32.33 13.36 -16.50
N THR A 19 33.23 13.87 -17.33
CA THR A 19 34.37 14.68 -16.91
C THR A 19 33.91 15.99 -16.26
N TYR A 20 33.04 16.73 -16.94
CA TYR A 20 32.50 17.97 -16.38
C TYR A 20 31.79 17.76 -15.05
N MET A 21 30.93 16.73 -14.96
CA MET A 21 30.27 16.40 -13.69
C MET A 21 31.26 15.98 -12.61
N SER A 22 32.29 15.22 -12.97
CA SER A 22 33.36 14.82 -12.05
C SER A 22 34.11 16.00 -11.45
N ASP A 23 34.37 17.04 -12.25
CA ASP A 23 35.10 18.24 -11.81
C ASP A 23 34.26 19.12 -10.84
N HIS A 24 32.93 18.95 -10.85
CA HIS A 24 31.99 19.73 -10.08
C HIS A 24 31.22 18.93 -9.01
N ALA A 25 31.43 17.62 -8.95
CA ALA A 25 30.76 16.74 -8.00
C ALA A 25 31.47 16.72 -6.65
N GLU A 26 30.71 16.65 -5.58
CA GLU A 26 31.18 16.39 -4.22
C GLU A 26 31.11 14.89 -3.94
N LEU A 27 32.24 14.27 -3.55
CA LEU A 27 32.23 12.89 -3.10
C LEU A 27 31.74 12.80 -1.66
N LYS A 28 30.81 11.88 -1.41
CA LYS A 28 30.37 11.51 -0.07
C LYS A 28 30.56 10.04 0.16
N GLU A 29 31.21 9.71 1.28
CA GLU A 29 31.36 8.35 1.79
C GLU A 29 30.35 8.14 2.91
N LEU A 30 29.63 7.03 2.85
CA LEU A 30 28.58 6.68 3.80
C LEU A 30 28.92 5.36 4.47
N ALA A 31 28.85 5.33 5.79
CA ALA A 31 28.87 4.07 6.54
C ALA A 31 27.54 3.32 6.37
N ALA A 32 27.54 2.01 6.60
CA ALA A 32 26.30 1.23 6.63
C ALA A 32 25.32 1.80 7.67
N GLY A 33 24.06 1.99 7.29
CA GLY A 33 23.01 2.59 8.10
C GLY A 33 22.97 4.13 8.07
N GLU A 34 23.90 4.80 7.39
CA GLU A 34 23.93 6.25 7.30
C GLU A 34 22.89 6.77 6.29
N VAL A 35 22.19 7.83 6.68
CA VAL A 35 21.13 8.45 5.86
C VAL A 35 21.76 9.47 4.90
N LEU A 36 21.56 9.27 3.61
CA LEU A 36 21.97 10.19 2.55
C LEU A 36 20.92 11.28 2.29
N ILE A 37 19.67 10.89 2.17
CA ILE A 37 18.51 11.75 1.90
C ILE A 37 17.41 11.40 2.90
N ARG A 38 16.70 12.39 3.43
CA ARG A 38 15.50 12.18 4.25
C ARG A 38 14.25 12.54 3.46
N GLN A 39 13.22 11.72 3.55
CA GLN A 39 11.90 12.05 3.02
C GLN A 39 11.38 13.34 3.62
N GLY A 40 10.85 14.24 2.79
CA GLY A 40 10.35 15.55 3.21
C GLY A 40 11.38 16.69 3.16
N ASP A 41 12.69 16.41 3.00
CA ASP A 41 13.70 17.47 2.83
C ASP A 41 13.50 18.23 1.51
N ALA A 42 13.96 19.50 1.47
CA ALA A 42 13.77 20.40 0.33
C ALA A 42 14.98 20.49 -0.62
N GLU A 43 16.01 19.67 -0.40
CA GLU A 43 17.20 19.67 -1.26
C GLU A 43 16.89 19.13 -2.66
N THR A 44 17.55 19.66 -3.70
CA THR A 44 17.30 19.32 -5.11
C THR A 44 18.47 18.57 -5.79
N ASP A 45 19.53 18.27 -5.04
CA ASP A 45 20.72 17.60 -5.56
C ASP A 45 20.44 16.16 -6.05
N VAL A 46 21.16 15.73 -7.06
CA VAL A 46 21.18 14.33 -7.52
C VAL A 46 22.45 13.62 -7.06
N TYR A 47 22.35 12.37 -6.71
CA TYR A 47 23.44 11.54 -6.21
C TYR A 47 23.64 10.32 -7.11
N PHE A 48 24.83 10.20 -7.70
CA PHE A 48 25.24 9.04 -8.49
C PHE A 48 25.95 8.04 -7.59
N ILE A 49 25.47 6.81 -7.54
CA ILE A 49 26.06 5.75 -6.73
C ILE A 49 27.28 5.21 -7.49
N LEU A 50 28.47 5.40 -6.91
CA LEU A 50 29.73 4.95 -7.48
C LEU A 50 30.07 3.54 -7.03
N THR A 51 29.87 3.25 -5.72
CA THR A 51 30.04 1.93 -5.11
C THR A 51 28.99 1.71 -4.04
N GLY A 52 28.70 0.46 -3.69
CA GLY A 52 27.75 0.11 -2.62
C GLY A 52 26.30 0.13 -3.07
N ARG A 53 25.39 0.21 -2.07
CA ARG A 53 23.93 0.14 -2.28
C ARG A 53 23.19 1.04 -1.30
N LEU A 54 22.08 1.60 -1.76
CA LEU A 54 21.14 2.40 -0.98
C LEU A 54 19.78 1.70 -0.89
N LEU A 55 19.22 1.61 0.31
CA LEU A 55 17.82 1.27 0.56
C LEU A 55 16.97 2.52 0.35
N ILE A 56 15.88 2.38 -0.36
CA ILE A 56 14.91 3.47 -0.60
C ILE A 56 13.67 3.18 0.23
N LEU A 57 13.39 4.07 1.18
CA LEU A 57 12.26 3.93 2.09
C LEU A 57 11.24 5.04 1.85
N VAL A 58 9.97 4.69 1.75
CA VAL A 58 8.83 5.61 1.77
C VAL A 58 8.01 5.29 3.01
N ASP A 59 7.76 6.28 3.85
CA ASP A 59 7.05 6.11 5.12
C ASP A 59 7.61 4.94 5.96
N GLN A 60 8.96 4.87 6.03
CA GLN A 60 9.76 3.85 6.73
C GLN A 60 9.66 2.42 6.13
N GLN A 61 8.97 2.24 5.03
CA GLN A 61 8.89 0.95 4.33
C GLN A 61 9.89 0.91 3.18
N GLU A 62 10.68 -0.17 3.11
CA GLU A 62 11.58 -0.39 1.99
C GLU A 62 10.79 -0.67 0.71
N VAL A 63 10.95 0.21 -0.28
CA VAL A 63 10.28 0.11 -1.58
C VAL A 63 11.22 -0.25 -2.72
N ALA A 64 12.51 -0.07 -2.56
CA ALA A 64 13.50 -0.41 -3.57
C ALA A 64 14.93 -0.42 -3.01
N VAL A 65 15.84 -1.02 -3.76
CA VAL A 65 17.29 -0.90 -3.59
C VAL A 65 17.90 -0.26 -4.83
N ARG A 66 18.88 0.63 -4.64
CA ARG A 66 19.68 1.21 -5.72
C ARG A 66 21.15 0.86 -5.53
N SER A 67 21.81 0.51 -6.60
CA SER A 67 23.19 0.01 -6.61
C SER A 67 24.13 0.91 -7.45
N ALA A 68 25.40 0.63 -7.38
CA ALA A 68 26.40 1.28 -8.24
C ALA A 68 25.95 1.31 -9.71
N GLY A 69 26.19 2.44 -10.39
CA GLY A 69 25.69 2.69 -11.75
C GLY A 69 24.29 3.27 -11.83
N GLN A 70 23.60 3.44 -10.71
CA GLN A 70 22.29 4.09 -10.59
C GLN A 70 22.40 5.43 -9.85
N HIS A 71 21.31 6.20 -9.82
CA HIS A 71 21.21 7.49 -9.18
C HIS A 71 19.95 7.59 -8.32
N VAL A 72 19.96 8.56 -7.39
CA VAL A 72 18.84 8.92 -6.52
C VAL A 72 18.73 10.44 -6.40
N GLY A 73 17.55 10.94 -5.99
CA GLY A 73 17.30 12.37 -5.78
C GLY A 73 16.81 13.13 -7.01
N GLU A 74 16.65 12.45 -8.14
CA GLU A 74 16.27 13.03 -9.43
C GLU A 74 14.86 13.64 -9.46
N MET A 75 13.94 13.20 -8.60
CA MET A 75 12.57 13.72 -8.62
C MET A 75 12.51 15.20 -8.21
N ALA A 76 13.20 15.57 -7.14
CA ALA A 76 13.31 16.96 -6.70
C ALA A 76 14.19 17.80 -7.64
N LEU A 77 15.07 17.17 -8.42
CA LEU A 77 15.82 17.83 -9.48
C LEU A 77 14.91 18.21 -10.66
N ILE A 78 13.98 17.34 -11.04
CA ILE A 78 13.04 17.54 -12.17
C ILE A 78 11.98 18.57 -11.80
N ASP A 79 11.45 18.49 -10.57
CA ASP A 79 10.48 19.43 -10.02
C ASP A 79 10.94 19.91 -8.64
N PRO A 80 11.65 21.06 -8.59
CA PRO A 80 12.16 21.60 -7.33
C PRO A 80 11.08 22.06 -6.33
N THR A 81 9.81 22.06 -6.73
CA THR A 81 8.69 22.36 -5.82
C THR A 81 8.29 21.14 -4.97
N LEU A 82 8.74 19.95 -5.35
CA LEU A 82 8.47 18.72 -4.63
C LEU A 82 9.52 18.47 -3.53
N PRO A 83 9.11 18.13 -2.31
CA PRO A 83 10.04 17.64 -1.30
C PRO A 83 10.60 16.28 -1.69
N ARG A 84 11.68 15.85 -1.03
CA ARG A 84 12.22 14.50 -1.18
C ARG A 84 11.14 13.45 -0.95
N THR A 85 10.91 12.59 -1.92
CA THR A 85 9.82 11.60 -1.90
C THR A 85 10.15 10.34 -1.10
N ALA A 86 11.44 10.12 -0.78
CA ALA A 86 11.90 8.93 -0.06
C ALA A 86 13.13 9.23 0.81
N THR A 87 13.30 8.43 1.87
CA THR A 87 14.55 8.35 2.63
C THR A 87 15.49 7.34 1.99
N ASN A 88 16.76 7.71 1.83
CA ASN A 88 17.79 6.86 1.23
C ASN A 88 18.86 6.56 2.28
N ILE A 89 19.07 5.28 2.59
CA ILE A 89 19.98 4.80 3.65
C ILE A 89 21.03 3.87 3.01
N ALA A 90 22.29 4.02 3.38
CA ALA A 90 23.35 3.12 2.95
C ALA A 90 23.14 1.70 3.52
N ALA A 91 22.94 0.70 2.67
CA ALA A 91 22.82 -0.71 3.07
C ALA A 91 24.18 -1.30 3.49
N GLU A 92 25.25 -0.75 2.98
CA GLU A 92 26.64 -1.14 3.17
C GLU A 92 27.53 0.11 2.96
N PRO A 93 28.83 0.09 3.22
CA PRO A 93 29.72 1.20 2.91
C PRO A 93 29.54 1.62 1.44
N THR A 94 29.12 2.85 1.23
CA THR A 94 28.64 3.36 -0.06
C THR A 94 29.33 4.67 -0.38
N VAL A 95 29.76 4.86 -1.64
CA VAL A 95 30.31 6.12 -2.12
C VAL A 95 29.41 6.68 -3.21
N VAL A 96 29.03 7.94 -3.06
CA VAL A 96 28.21 8.66 -4.03
C VAL A 96 28.89 9.94 -4.50
N ALA A 97 28.59 10.34 -5.74
CA ALA A 97 28.92 11.65 -6.27
C ALA A 97 27.68 12.53 -6.22
N LYS A 98 27.71 13.58 -5.40
CA LYS A 98 26.66 14.61 -5.29
C LYS A 98 26.87 15.64 -6.39
N VAL A 99 25.85 15.91 -7.19
CA VAL A 99 25.82 16.95 -8.21
C VAL A 99 24.62 17.86 -7.93
N SER A 100 24.88 19.16 -7.78
CA SER A 100 23.80 20.12 -7.52
C SER A 100 22.94 20.33 -8.76
N GLU A 101 21.70 20.75 -8.54
CA GLU A 101 20.76 21.14 -9.60
C GLU A 101 21.39 22.19 -10.53
N SER A 102 22.05 23.21 -9.96
CA SER A 102 22.69 24.30 -10.71
C SER A 102 23.80 23.82 -11.66
N ILE A 103 24.41 22.66 -11.41
CA ILE A 103 25.39 22.02 -12.28
C ILE A 103 24.72 21.08 -13.27
N PHE A 104 23.74 20.29 -12.79
CA PHE A 104 23.12 19.26 -13.60
C PHE A 104 22.15 19.83 -14.65
N ALA A 105 21.26 20.75 -14.27
CA ALA A 105 20.19 21.23 -15.14
C ALA A 105 20.72 21.87 -16.44
N PRO A 106 21.73 22.78 -16.41
CA PRO A 106 22.26 23.35 -17.65
C PRO A 106 22.84 22.33 -18.61
N ILE A 107 23.47 21.25 -18.08
CA ILE A 107 24.00 20.17 -18.92
C ILE A 107 22.87 19.38 -19.57
N ALA A 108 21.84 19.06 -18.80
CA ALA A 108 20.68 18.31 -19.28
C ALA A 108 19.86 19.13 -20.28
N ASP A 109 19.76 20.45 -20.09
CA ASP A 109 19.11 21.37 -21.05
C ASP A 109 19.89 21.46 -22.37
N ALA A 110 21.23 21.52 -22.32
CA ALA A 110 22.08 21.45 -23.51
C ALA A 110 22.04 20.07 -24.21
N ASN A 111 21.65 19.03 -23.44
CA ASN A 111 21.58 17.63 -23.90
C ASN A 111 20.21 16.99 -23.58
N PRO A 112 19.15 17.31 -24.33
CA PRO A 112 17.77 16.86 -24.00
C PRO A 112 17.60 15.34 -23.91
N ARG A 113 18.53 14.55 -24.42
CA ARG A 113 18.61 13.10 -24.25
C ARG A 113 18.70 12.69 -22.77
N ILE A 114 19.32 13.53 -21.91
CA ILE A 114 19.45 13.27 -20.47
C ILE A 114 18.07 13.33 -19.82
N TRP A 115 17.27 14.36 -20.09
CA TRP A 115 15.91 14.46 -19.60
C TRP A 115 15.03 13.30 -20.08
N ARG A 116 15.18 12.89 -21.35
CA ARG A 116 14.46 11.71 -21.88
C ARG A 116 14.90 10.43 -21.19
N ALA A 117 16.19 10.28 -20.90
CA ALA A 117 16.71 9.13 -20.16
C ALA A 117 16.17 9.08 -18.74
N LEU A 118 16.15 10.21 -18.01
CA LEU A 118 15.52 10.33 -16.69
C LEU A 118 14.03 9.97 -16.74
N GLY A 119 13.27 10.52 -17.68
CA GLY A 119 11.85 10.21 -17.85
C GLY A 119 11.60 8.71 -18.13
N SER A 120 12.45 8.08 -18.96
CA SER A 120 12.37 6.64 -19.25
C SER A 120 12.71 5.79 -18.02
N GLU A 121 13.67 6.23 -17.19
CA GLU A 121 14.02 5.55 -15.95
C GLU A 121 12.89 5.67 -14.93
N LEU A 122 12.32 6.85 -14.73
CA LEU A 122 11.18 7.06 -13.84
C LEU A 122 9.97 6.24 -14.27
N SER A 123 9.67 6.17 -15.58
CA SER A 123 8.60 5.31 -16.10
C SER A 123 8.84 3.83 -15.77
N ARG A 124 10.09 3.35 -15.90
CA ARG A 124 10.46 1.99 -15.49
C ARG A 124 10.33 1.77 -14.00
N ARG A 125 10.77 2.74 -13.18
CA ARG A 125 10.65 2.67 -11.71
C ARG A 125 9.20 2.64 -11.28
N LEU A 126 8.32 3.45 -11.88
CA LEU A 126 6.88 3.44 -11.64
C LEU A 126 6.25 2.08 -12.01
N ASN A 127 6.61 1.53 -13.18
CA ASN A 127 6.16 0.20 -13.58
C ASN A 127 6.67 -0.89 -12.63
N GLN A 128 7.90 -0.78 -12.13
CA GLN A 128 8.44 -1.70 -11.13
C GLN A 128 7.75 -1.53 -9.77
N GLN A 129 7.48 -0.31 -9.32
CA GLN A 129 6.70 -0.05 -8.12
C GLN A 129 5.27 -0.59 -8.25
N GLY A 130 4.64 -0.48 -9.41
CA GLY A 130 3.39 -1.16 -9.70
C GLY A 130 3.47 -2.69 -9.61
N SER A 131 4.66 -3.30 -9.76
CA SER A 131 4.88 -4.74 -9.54
C SER A 131 5.29 -5.10 -8.10
N PHE A 132 5.65 -4.12 -7.26
CA PHE A 132 5.80 -4.24 -5.80
C PHE A 132 4.45 -4.10 -5.04
N LEU A 133 3.40 -3.58 -5.68
CA LEU A 133 2.04 -3.98 -5.36
C LEU A 133 2.04 -5.50 -5.57
N SER A 134 1.88 -6.26 -4.51
CA SER A 134 1.93 -7.73 -4.49
C SER A 134 1.36 -8.29 -5.79
N ALA A 135 2.08 -9.22 -6.44
CA ALA A 135 1.52 -9.84 -7.63
C ALA A 135 0.08 -10.23 -7.34
N PRO A 136 -0.90 -9.86 -8.20
CA PRO A 136 -2.29 -10.13 -7.90
C PRO A 136 -2.45 -11.57 -7.45
N ASN A 137 -3.20 -11.79 -6.37
CA ASN A 137 -3.46 -13.14 -5.90
C ASN A 137 -4.00 -13.97 -7.06
N ARG A 138 -3.54 -15.21 -7.22
CA ARG A 138 -4.09 -16.10 -8.28
C ARG A 138 -5.59 -16.36 -8.09
N ILE A 139 -6.01 -16.43 -6.84
CA ILE A 139 -7.41 -16.53 -6.39
C ILE A 139 -7.60 -15.38 -5.40
N PRO A 140 -8.63 -14.54 -5.57
CA PRO A 140 -8.90 -13.41 -4.68
C PRO A 140 -8.94 -13.81 -3.20
N HIS A 141 -8.41 -13.00 -2.33
CA HIS A 141 -8.49 -13.17 -0.88
C HIS A 141 -9.62 -12.32 -0.32
N LEU A 142 -10.60 -12.98 0.30
CA LEU A 142 -11.72 -12.34 1.00
C LEU A 142 -11.49 -12.40 2.52
N LEU A 143 -11.38 -11.25 3.15
CA LEU A 143 -11.34 -11.12 4.60
C LEU A 143 -12.75 -10.90 5.12
N ILE A 144 -13.26 -11.78 5.99
CA ILE A 144 -14.56 -11.60 6.66
C ILE A 144 -14.30 -11.23 8.12
N ARG A 145 -14.83 -10.07 8.53
CA ARG A 145 -14.77 -9.57 9.91
C ARG A 145 -16.10 -9.84 10.61
N SER A 146 -16.03 -10.35 11.84
CA SER A 146 -17.21 -10.63 12.67
C SER A 146 -16.94 -10.35 14.13
N SER A 147 -18.00 -10.23 14.93
CA SER A 147 -17.95 -10.35 16.39
C SER A 147 -18.16 -11.82 16.80
N ALA A 148 -17.97 -12.14 18.09
CA ALA A 148 -18.33 -13.47 18.62
C ALA A 148 -19.81 -13.81 18.40
N GLU A 149 -20.68 -12.80 18.41
CA GLU A 149 -22.13 -12.99 18.20
C GLU A 149 -22.49 -13.34 16.74
N THR A 150 -21.66 -12.90 15.77
CA THR A 150 -21.93 -13.06 14.33
C THR A 150 -21.01 -14.09 13.66
N ILE A 151 -20.15 -14.76 14.43
CA ILE A 151 -19.17 -15.71 13.89
C ILE A 151 -19.82 -16.83 13.08
N ALA A 152 -20.94 -17.38 13.54
CA ALA A 152 -21.64 -18.44 12.83
C ALA A 152 -22.17 -18.02 11.45
N PHE A 153 -22.61 -16.75 11.31
CA PHE A 153 -22.99 -16.19 10.00
C PHE A 153 -21.76 -15.95 9.11
N ALA A 154 -20.65 -15.50 9.70
CA ALA A 154 -19.40 -15.29 8.96
C ALA A 154 -18.81 -16.62 8.43
N GLU A 155 -18.85 -17.67 9.24
CA GLU A 155 -18.41 -19.02 8.85
C GLU A 155 -19.33 -19.62 7.78
N ALA A 156 -20.66 -19.44 7.92
CA ALA A 156 -21.61 -19.87 6.90
C ALA A 156 -21.39 -19.13 5.57
N LEU A 157 -21.14 -17.81 5.61
CA LEU A 157 -20.79 -17.04 4.42
C LEU A 157 -19.49 -17.56 3.79
N ALA A 158 -18.46 -17.82 4.59
CA ALA A 158 -17.20 -18.37 4.12
C ALA A 158 -17.38 -19.72 3.44
N ALA A 159 -18.19 -20.59 4.03
CA ALA A 159 -18.50 -21.92 3.48
C ALA A 159 -19.31 -21.86 2.17
N ALA A 160 -20.12 -20.82 1.98
CA ALA A 160 -20.93 -20.61 0.78
C ALA A 160 -20.13 -20.05 -0.42
N ILE A 161 -18.94 -19.48 -0.20
CA ILE A 161 -18.06 -18.99 -1.27
C ILE A 161 -17.20 -20.14 -1.78
N PRO A 162 -17.29 -20.52 -3.06
CA PRO A 162 -16.47 -21.60 -3.63
C PRO A 162 -14.96 -21.32 -3.53
N SER A 163 -14.16 -22.30 -3.14
CA SER A 163 -12.70 -22.15 -2.94
C SER A 163 -11.92 -21.83 -4.23
N ASN A 164 -12.50 -22.14 -5.38
CA ASN A 164 -11.93 -21.74 -6.69
C ASN A 164 -12.23 -20.28 -7.04
N LEU A 165 -13.15 -19.63 -6.32
CA LEU A 165 -13.54 -18.24 -6.53
C LEU A 165 -12.78 -17.28 -5.58
N ALA A 166 -12.67 -17.65 -4.30
CA ALA A 166 -11.91 -16.89 -3.33
C ALA A 166 -11.30 -17.76 -2.23
N THR A 167 -10.14 -17.36 -1.75
CA THR A 167 -9.58 -17.84 -0.47
C THR A 167 -10.18 -17.00 0.64
N VAL A 168 -11.01 -17.59 1.49
CA VAL A 168 -11.73 -16.86 2.55
C VAL A 168 -11.04 -17.01 3.89
N LYS A 169 -10.81 -15.89 4.59
CA LYS A 169 -10.31 -15.85 5.96
C LYS A 169 -11.35 -15.16 6.84
N VAL A 170 -11.86 -15.88 7.84
CA VAL A 170 -12.76 -15.32 8.88
C VAL A 170 -11.92 -14.90 10.07
N CYS A 171 -12.11 -13.67 10.55
CA CYS A 171 -11.42 -13.12 11.70
C CYS A 171 -12.40 -12.48 12.67
N THR A 172 -12.34 -12.91 13.94
CA THR A 172 -13.10 -12.32 15.04
C THR A 172 -12.26 -11.27 15.77
N ARG A 173 -12.93 -10.31 16.40
CA ARG A 173 -12.27 -9.24 17.17
C ARG A 173 -11.57 -9.73 18.43
N GLU A 174 -11.97 -10.89 18.97
CA GLU A 174 -11.59 -11.38 20.30
C GLU A 174 -10.38 -12.34 20.26
N ILE A 175 -9.91 -12.76 19.08
CA ILE A 175 -8.80 -13.70 18.95
C ILE A 175 -7.52 -12.91 18.66
N PHE A 176 -6.99 -12.24 19.69
CA PHE A 176 -5.67 -11.65 19.62
C PHE A 176 -4.72 -12.39 20.56
N ALA A 177 -3.57 -12.79 20.01
CA ALA A 177 -2.47 -13.25 20.86
C ALA A 177 -1.98 -12.09 21.75
N ALA A 178 -1.65 -12.40 22.99
CA ALA A 178 -1.36 -11.41 24.05
C ALA A 178 -0.21 -10.43 23.73
N ASP A 179 0.52 -10.65 22.65
CA ASP A 179 1.75 -9.90 22.29
C ASP A 179 1.61 -9.02 21.02
N HIS A 180 0.42 -8.91 20.40
CA HIS A 180 0.24 -8.11 19.19
C HIS A 180 -0.88 -7.08 19.35
N PHE A 181 -0.67 -5.86 18.84
CA PHE A 181 -1.71 -4.85 18.78
C PHE A 181 -2.76 -5.26 17.74
N PRO A 182 -4.07 -5.24 18.09
CA PRO A 182 -5.16 -5.64 17.18
C PRO A 182 -5.14 -4.96 15.82
N ILE A 183 -4.69 -3.70 15.77
CA ILE A 183 -4.64 -2.89 14.55
C ILE A 183 -3.54 -3.39 13.60
N GLU A 184 -2.37 -3.79 14.12
CA GLU A 184 -1.24 -4.26 13.32
C GLU A 184 -1.57 -5.58 12.60
N GLU A 185 -2.28 -6.48 13.30
CA GLU A 185 -2.76 -7.73 12.70
C GLU A 185 -3.78 -7.46 11.59
N LEU A 186 -4.70 -6.51 11.79
CA LEU A 186 -5.67 -6.11 10.78
C LEU A 186 -4.97 -5.50 9.56
N GLU A 187 -3.99 -4.63 9.77
CA GLU A 187 -3.19 -4.06 8.69
C GLU A 187 -2.42 -5.14 7.91
N ALA A 188 -1.83 -6.13 8.60
CA ALA A 188 -1.15 -7.24 7.96
C ALA A 188 -2.11 -8.07 7.09
N GLN A 189 -3.33 -8.32 7.56
CA GLN A 189 -4.36 -9.02 6.79
C GLN A 189 -4.81 -8.20 5.58
N LEU A 190 -4.95 -6.89 5.71
CA LEU A 190 -5.35 -5.99 4.63
C LEU A 190 -4.31 -5.89 3.50
N ARG A 191 -3.03 -6.10 3.80
CA ARG A 191 -1.98 -6.09 2.77
C ARG A 191 -2.17 -7.20 1.72
N VAL A 192 -2.76 -8.33 2.12
CA VAL A 192 -2.95 -9.50 1.26
C VAL A 192 -4.40 -9.67 0.81
N ALA A 193 -5.37 -8.98 1.42
CA ALA A 193 -6.78 -9.09 1.09
C ALA A 193 -7.11 -8.32 -0.20
N ASP A 194 -7.91 -8.91 -1.07
CA ASP A 194 -8.49 -8.27 -2.26
C ASP A 194 -9.87 -7.71 -1.99
N PHE A 195 -10.60 -8.33 -1.07
CA PHE A 195 -11.95 -7.95 -0.66
C PHE A 195 -12.10 -8.07 0.85
N ALA A 196 -12.99 -7.27 1.42
CA ALA A 196 -13.38 -7.41 2.81
C ALA A 196 -14.90 -7.35 2.98
N ALA A 197 -15.41 -8.12 3.93
CA ALA A 197 -16.81 -8.09 4.34
C ALA A 197 -16.88 -8.03 5.86
N THR A 198 -17.75 -7.17 6.40
CA THR A 198 -18.01 -7.09 7.84
C THR A 198 -19.43 -7.55 8.11
N VAL A 199 -19.61 -8.49 9.06
CA VAL A 199 -20.94 -8.96 9.47
C VAL A 199 -21.39 -8.16 10.68
N ALA A 200 -22.42 -7.34 10.49
CA ALA A 200 -23.01 -6.52 11.53
C ALA A 200 -23.84 -7.39 12.50
N PRO A 201 -23.81 -7.11 13.81
CA PRO A 201 -24.64 -7.81 14.77
C PRO A 201 -26.13 -7.53 14.58
N ASN A 202 -26.96 -8.48 14.99
CA ASN A 202 -28.41 -8.34 14.99
C ASN A 202 -28.87 -7.56 16.23
N ASP A 203 -28.81 -6.24 16.18
CA ASP A 203 -29.20 -5.37 17.30
C ASP A 203 -30.70 -5.05 17.26
N HIS A 204 -31.54 -6.07 17.46
CA HIS A 204 -32.99 -5.90 17.59
C HIS A 204 -33.43 -5.30 18.93
N ARG A 205 -32.53 -4.96 19.83
CA ARG A 205 -32.83 -4.33 21.11
C ARG A 205 -32.94 -2.81 20.96
N ALA A 206 -33.89 -2.36 20.18
CA ALA A 206 -34.36 -0.98 20.19
C ALA A 206 -34.99 -0.71 21.57
N GLY A 207 -34.20 -0.28 22.56
CA GLY A 207 -34.72 0.09 23.88
C GLY A 207 -33.73 0.04 25.03
N ALA A 208 -32.68 -0.71 24.96
CA ALA A 208 -31.63 -0.74 26.01
C ALA A 208 -30.29 -0.33 25.40
N ARG A 209 -30.02 0.97 25.30
CA ARG A 209 -28.66 1.47 25.13
C ARG A 209 -27.83 0.99 26.31
N THR A 210 -26.96 0.04 26.08
CA THR A 210 -25.92 -0.31 27.03
C THR A 210 -24.61 0.23 26.49
N ASP A 211 -23.72 0.72 27.32
CA ASP A 211 -22.40 1.23 26.96
C ASP A 211 -21.63 0.25 26.06
N ASN A 212 -21.92 -1.05 26.17
CA ASN A 212 -21.29 -2.10 25.40
C ASN A 212 -21.80 -2.19 23.93
N SER A 213 -23.08 -1.88 23.65
CA SER A 213 -23.64 -1.93 22.29
C SER A 213 -23.13 -0.75 21.43
N ASP A 214 -22.95 0.41 22.05
CA ASP A 214 -22.42 1.59 21.36
C ASP A 214 -20.94 1.38 21.05
N ALA A 215 -20.14 0.81 21.96
CA ALA A 215 -18.73 0.48 21.71
C ALA A 215 -18.54 -0.56 20.59
N ILE A 216 -19.40 -1.57 20.49
CA ILE A 216 -19.36 -2.57 19.41
C ILE A 216 -19.64 -1.93 18.06
N ARG A 217 -20.62 -1.01 18.01
CA ARG A 217 -20.96 -0.25 16.79
C ARG A 217 -19.83 0.67 16.36
N ASP A 218 -19.28 1.46 17.29
CA ASP A 218 -18.20 2.40 17.02
C ASP A 218 -16.96 1.67 16.45
N ASN A 219 -16.60 0.54 17.05
CA ASN A 219 -15.53 -0.31 16.55
C ASN A 219 -15.82 -0.86 15.14
N MET A 220 -17.07 -1.26 14.85
CA MET A 220 -17.44 -1.74 13.51
C MET A 220 -17.33 -0.62 12.47
N VAL A 221 -17.80 0.59 12.80
CA VAL A 221 -17.73 1.75 11.92
C VAL A 221 -16.26 2.12 11.64
N PHE A 222 -15.42 2.11 12.68
CA PHE A 222 -13.97 2.34 12.54
C PHE A 222 -13.33 1.29 11.61
N GLU A 223 -13.59 -0.01 11.85
CA GLU A 223 -13.06 -1.08 11.02
C GLU A 223 -13.50 -0.96 9.55
N VAL A 224 -14.80 -0.72 9.30
CA VAL A 224 -15.32 -0.53 7.94
C VAL A 224 -14.64 0.64 7.25
N GLY A 225 -14.43 1.75 7.97
CA GLY A 225 -13.69 2.90 7.45
C GLY A 225 -12.24 2.56 7.08
N LEU A 226 -11.54 1.79 7.94
CA LEU A 226 -10.18 1.32 7.66
C LEU A 226 -10.13 0.38 6.44
N LEU A 227 -11.06 -0.58 6.36
CA LEU A 227 -11.21 -1.49 5.21
C LEU A 227 -11.45 -0.71 3.91
N MET A 228 -12.31 0.30 3.94
CA MET A 228 -12.59 1.15 2.78
C MET A 228 -11.37 1.99 2.38
N GLY A 229 -10.62 2.51 3.34
CA GLY A 229 -9.38 3.24 3.09
C GLY A 229 -8.31 2.37 2.43
N ALA A 230 -8.19 1.11 2.86
CA ALA A 230 -7.18 0.18 2.35
C ALA A 230 -7.57 -0.50 1.02
N LEU A 231 -8.84 -0.89 0.85
CA LEU A 231 -9.32 -1.70 -0.27
C LEU A 231 -10.19 -0.94 -1.27
N SER A 232 -10.61 0.28 -0.96
CA SER A 232 -11.66 1.08 -1.58
C SER A 232 -13.08 0.61 -1.24
N ARG A 233 -14.06 1.51 -1.44
CA ARG A 233 -15.48 1.22 -1.23
C ARG A 233 -16.04 0.11 -2.14
N HIS A 234 -15.42 -0.12 -3.28
CA HIS A 234 -15.88 -1.12 -4.25
C HIS A 234 -15.45 -2.54 -3.91
N ARG A 235 -14.56 -2.70 -2.92
CA ARG A 235 -14.03 -3.99 -2.46
C ARG A 235 -14.30 -4.24 -0.98
N THR A 236 -15.12 -3.35 -0.35
CA THR A 236 -15.52 -3.44 1.05
C THR A 236 -17.02 -3.55 1.16
N TYR A 237 -17.51 -4.57 1.84
CA TYR A 237 -18.92 -4.90 1.96
C TYR A 237 -19.35 -4.99 3.41
N LEU A 238 -20.60 -4.62 3.67
CA LEU A 238 -21.24 -4.76 4.96
C LEU A 238 -22.42 -5.71 4.82
N LEU A 239 -22.44 -6.76 5.63
CA LEU A 239 -23.60 -7.63 5.79
C LEU A 239 -24.40 -7.16 7.00
N ALA A 240 -25.69 -6.94 6.80
CA ALA A 240 -26.60 -6.48 7.84
C ALA A 240 -27.78 -7.43 7.97
N PRO A 241 -28.32 -7.64 9.20
CA PRO A 241 -29.54 -8.38 9.35
C PRO A 241 -30.73 -7.63 8.75
N GLU A 242 -31.66 -8.37 8.15
CA GLU A 242 -32.90 -7.82 7.63
C GLU A 242 -33.67 -7.06 8.73
N GLY A 243 -34.16 -5.86 8.39
CA GLY A 243 -34.91 -5.01 9.31
C GLY A 243 -34.06 -4.28 10.38
N ALA A 244 -32.76 -4.44 10.40
CA ALA A 244 -31.89 -3.71 11.33
C ALA A 244 -31.74 -2.25 10.94
N THR A 245 -31.84 -1.37 11.91
CA THR A 245 -31.47 0.03 11.78
C THR A 245 -30.00 0.16 12.17
N LEU A 246 -29.12 0.05 11.17
CA LEU A 246 -27.71 0.28 11.38
C LEU A 246 -27.50 1.78 11.62
N GLY A 247 -27.01 2.17 12.79
CA GLY A 247 -26.60 3.56 13.07
C GLY A 247 -25.29 3.92 12.34
N ILE A 248 -25.27 3.76 11.01
CA ILE A 248 -24.11 4.07 10.17
C ILE A 248 -24.05 5.58 9.94
N PRO A 249 -22.87 6.22 10.09
CA PRO A 249 -22.70 7.63 9.75
C PRO A 249 -23.17 7.95 8.32
N THR A 250 -23.76 9.14 8.13
CA THR A 250 -24.27 9.59 6.84
C THR A 250 -23.25 9.57 5.71
N ASP A 251 -21.98 9.75 6.05
CA ASP A 251 -20.86 9.73 5.10
C ASP A 251 -20.57 8.33 4.54
N LEU A 252 -21.05 7.27 5.21
CA LEU A 252 -20.99 5.88 4.74
C LEU A 252 -22.26 5.43 4.02
N LEU A 253 -23.26 6.31 3.78
CA LEU A 253 -24.51 6.01 3.09
C LEU A 253 -24.36 5.56 1.62
N GLY A 254 -23.13 5.59 1.07
CA GLY A 254 -22.82 4.98 -0.24
C GLY A 254 -22.62 3.47 -0.20
N LEU A 255 -22.60 2.84 0.98
CA LEU A 255 -22.59 1.39 1.15
C LEU A 255 -24.03 0.89 1.24
N SER A 256 -24.50 0.20 0.20
CA SER A 256 -25.73 -0.59 0.29
C SER A 256 -25.40 -1.91 0.98
N PRO A 257 -25.87 -2.16 2.22
CA PRO A 257 -25.58 -3.40 2.91
C PRO A 257 -26.16 -4.60 2.15
N MET A 258 -25.42 -5.70 2.13
CA MET A 258 -25.98 -7.00 1.75
C MET A 258 -26.77 -7.53 2.94
N LEU A 259 -28.00 -7.96 2.71
CA LEU A 259 -28.86 -8.40 3.79
C LEU A 259 -28.71 -9.88 4.06
N TYR A 260 -28.76 -10.28 5.35
CA TYR A 260 -28.90 -11.67 5.77
C TYR A 260 -30.13 -11.82 6.67
N SER A 261 -30.74 -13.01 6.66
CA SER A 261 -31.98 -13.27 7.40
C SER A 261 -31.69 -14.00 8.73
N PRO A 262 -31.66 -13.29 9.87
CA PRO A 262 -31.33 -13.93 11.16
C PRO A 262 -32.39 -14.91 11.63
N SER A 263 -33.60 -14.90 11.05
CA SER A 263 -34.70 -15.79 11.36
C SER A 263 -34.75 -17.05 10.46
N ALA A 264 -33.80 -17.20 9.53
CA ALA A 264 -33.74 -18.37 8.67
C ALA A 264 -33.46 -19.66 9.49
N PRO A 265 -33.95 -20.84 9.04
CA PRO A 265 -33.77 -22.09 9.76
C PRO A 265 -32.31 -22.49 9.98
N THR A 266 -31.43 -22.10 9.07
CA THR A 266 -29.99 -22.35 9.15
C THR A 266 -29.19 -21.10 8.80
N HIS A 267 -27.97 -21.00 9.33
CA HIS A 267 -27.07 -19.89 8.97
C HIS A 267 -26.71 -19.90 7.49
N ALA A 268 -26.63 -21.08 6.86
CA ALA A 268 -26.38 -21.20 5.42
C ALA A 268 -27.50 -20.56 4.59
N GLU A 269 -28.77 -20.82 4.94
CA GLU A 269 -29.92 -20.15 4.30
C GLU A 269 -29.95 -18.66 4.59
N ALA A 270 -29.58 -18.26 5.83
CA ALA A 270 -29.53 -16.86 6.23
C ALA A 270 -28.63 -16.01 5.34
N VAL A 271 -27.49 -16.52 4.93
CA VAL A 271 -26.47 -15.79 4.16
C VAL A 271 -26.48 -16.08 2.66
N SER A 272 -27.36 -16.93 2.18
CA SER A 272 -27.29 -17.46 0.80
C SER A 272 -27.35 -16.36 -0.27
N ALA A 273 -28.27 -15.40 -0.16
CA ALA A 273 -28.39 -14.27 -1.08
C ALA A 273 -27.15 -13.35 -1.06
N ALA A 274 -26.62 -13.09 0.14
CA ALA A 274 -25.40 -12.28 0.31
C ALA A 274 -24.17 -13.00 -0.27
N ALA A 275 -24.09 -14.32 -0.10
CA ALA A 275 -23.00 -15.14 -0.65
C ALA A 275 -23.03 -15.15 -2.20
N GLU A 276 -24.19 -15.28 -2.81
CA GLU A 276 -24.37 -15.25 -4.27
C GLU A 276 -23.98 -13.88 -4.83
N ALA A 277 -24.46 -12.79 -4.21
CA ALA A 277 -24.13 -11.43 -4.62
C ALA A 277 -22.63 -11.15 -4.51
N LEU A 278 -22.02 -11.49 -3.36
CA LEU A 278 -20.60 -11.29 -3.12
C LEU A 278 -19.75 -12.15 -4.08
N GLY A 279 -20.14 -13.42 -4.30
CA GLY A 279 -19.50 -14.31 -5.26
C GLY A 279 -19.50 -13.75 -6.68
N SER A 280 -20.63 -13.22 -7.13
CA SER A 280 -20.75 -12.58 -8.45
C SER A 280 -19.84 -11.35 -8.59
N ILE A 281 -19.73 -10.54 -7.55
CA ILE A 281 -18.86 -9.37 -7.54
C ILE A 281 -17.38 -9.80 -7.59
N ILE A 282 -16.98 -10.78 -6.78
CA ILE A 282 -15.61 -11.29 -6.77
C ILE A 282 -15.23 -11.87 -8.13
N ALA A 283 -16.13 -12.65 -8.76
CA ALA A 283 -15.93 -13.20 -10.10
C ALA A 283 -15.75 -12.11 -11.16
N GLY A 284 -16.53 -11.02 -11.06
CA GLY A 284 -16.48 -9.91 -12.02
C GLY A 284 -15.26 -9.01 -11.88
N MET A 285 -14.79 -8.77 -10.65
CA MET A 285 -13.71 -7.83 -10.37
C MET A 285 -12.31 -8.50 -10.35
N GLY A 286 -12.24 -9.75 -9.96
CA GLY A 286 -10.96 -10.44 -9.75
C GLY A 286 -10.11 -9.87 -8.60
N PRO A 287 -8.87 -10.36 -8.42
CA PRO A 287 -7.93 -9.83 -7.42
C PRO A 287 -7.50 -8.39 -7.76
N ARG A 288 -6.91 -7.68 -6.78
CA ARG A 288 -6.41 -6.30 -6.96
C ARG A 288 -4.95 -6.25 -7.38
#